data_46f0e8ea7345680a8aa8f4628f15472a
#
_entry.id   46f0e8ea7345680a8aa8f4628f15472a
#
_cell.length_a   1.000
_cell.length_b   1.000
_cell.length_c   1.000
_cell.angle_alpha   90.00
_cell.angle_beta   90.00
_cell.angle_gamma   90.00
#
_symmetry.space_group_name_H-M   'P 1'
#
loop_
_entity.id
_entity.type
_entity.pdbx_description
1 polymer ?
#
loop_
_entity_poly.entity_id
_entity_poly.type
_entity_poly.pdbx_seq_one_letter_code
_entity_poly.pdbx_strand_id
1 'polypeptide(L)'
;GKVVGKDPFNKWTKPSCVLICEDDYSNGHGFPWVYKELGIGKLIGTPVAGTMTAVWWETLMDRSLVFGIPQVGCRDMRGTFGENTTLYPDVEVYNSPEDYITGHDTQLIRAVEEMMKK
;
A
#
# COMPACT_ATOMS: atom_id res chain seq x y z
N GLY A 1 -15.60 14.40 -9.23
CA GLY A 1 -16.18 13.10 -9.47
C GLY A 1 -17.63 13.01 -8.98
N LYS A 2 -18.45 12.24 -9.64
CA LYS A 2 -19.84 12.04 -9.24
C LYS A 2 -19.91 10.95 -8.17
N VAL A 3 -20.52 11.24 -7.03
CA VAL A 3 -20.79 10.22 -6.02
C VAL A 3 -21.87 9.28 -6.56
N VAL A 4 -21.51 8.00 -6.74
CA VAL A 4 -22.40 6.99 -7.36
C VAL A 4 -23.21 6.23 -6.30
N GLY A 5 -22.84 6.35 -5.02
CA GLY A 5 -23.51 5.71 -3.90
C GLY A 5 -22.75 5.88 -2.60
N LYS A 6 -23.32 5.36 -1.53
CA LYS A 6 -22.64 5.26 -0.22
C LYS A 6 -22.39 3.77 0.06
N ASP A 7 -21.22 3.49 0.61
CA ASP A 7 -20.90 2.17 1.15
C ASP A 7 -21.93 1.84 2.26
N PRO A 8 -22.63 0.71 2.18
CA PRO A 8 -23.62 0.30 3.19
C PRO A 8 -22.98 -0.15 4.49
N PHE A 9 -21.68 -0.42 4.52
CA PHE A 9 -20.99 -0.92 5.70
C PHE A 9 -20.59 0.18 6.68
N ASN A 10 -20.43 -0.20 7.95
CA ASN A 10 -19.88 0.70 8.96
C ASN A 10 -18.46 1.13 8.60
N LYS A 11 -18.20 2.41 8.71
CA LYS A 11 -16.89 2.98 8.41
C LYS A 11 -16.05 3.12 9.66
N TRP A 12 -14.75 2.86 9.52
CA TRP A 12 -13.79 3.18 10.55
C TRP A 12 -13.58 4.71 10.58
N THR A 13 -13.86 5.33 11.72
CA THR A 13 -13.75 6.78 11.90
C THR A 13 -12.76 7.19 12.97
N LYS A 14 -12.08 6.21 13.61
CA LYS A 14 -11.05 6.47 14.61
C LYS A 14 -9.70 6.72 13.93
N PRO A 15 -8.77 7.41 14.60
CA PRO A 15 -7.40 7.55 14.12
C PRO A 15 -6.80 6.17 13.77
N SER A 16 -6.04 6.12 12.71
CA SER A 16 -5.37 4.90 12.26
C SER A 16 -4.06 5.24 11.53
N CYS A 17 -3.19 4.27 11.40
CA CYS A 17 -2.01 4.30 10.55
C CYS A 17 -1.92 2.99 9.77
N VAL A 18 -1.10 2.97 8.73
CA VAL A 18 -0.82 1.77 7.94
C VAL A 18 0.67 1.47 8.03
N LEU A 19 0.98 0.22 8.38
CA LEU A 19 2.34 -0.29 8.26
C LEU A 19 2.58 -0.73 6.81
N ILE A 20 3.73 -0.35 6.25
CA ILE A 20 4.14 -0.67 4.89
C ILE A 20 5.58 -1.20 4.89
N CYS A 21 5.88 -2.09 3.94
CA CYS A 21 7.22 -2.63 3.78
C CYS A 21 7.61 -2.75 2.30
N GLU A 22 8.88 -2.97 2.05
CA GLU A 22 9.47 -3.10 0.71
C GLU A 22 8.90 -4.27 -0.09
N ASP A 23 8.33 -5.27 0.58
CA ASP A 23 7.69 -6.43 -0.04
C ASP A 23 6.22 -6.18 -0.42
N ASP A 24 5.66 -5.03 -0.07
CA ASP A 24 4.31 -4.66 -0.48
C ASP A 24 4.21 -4.56 -2.01
N TYR A 25 3.20 -5.23 -2.56
CA TYR A 25 3.08 -5.42 -4.00
C TYR A 25 1.63 -5.27 -4.46
N SER A 26 1.42 -4.71 -5.64
CA SER A 26 0.10 -4.58 -6.28
C SER A 26 -0.90 -3.83 -5.39
N ASN A 27 -1.93 -4.49 -4.84
CA ASN A 27 -2.86 -3.88 -3.90
C ASN A 27 -2.19 -3.48 -2.57
N GLY A 28 -1.08 -4.13 -2.20
CA GLY A 28 -0.23 -3.71 -1.08
C GLY A 28 0.42 -2.34 -1.29
N HIS A 29 0.65 -1.94 -2.54
CA HIS A 29 1.02 -0.57 -2.90
C HIS A 29 -0.23 0.33 -3.06
N GLY A 30 -1.26 -0.15 -3.75
CA GLY A 30 -2.44 0.64 -4.09
C GLY A 30 -3.24 1.12 -2.87
N PHE A 31 -3.44 0.26 -1.89
CA PHE A 31 -4.18 0.61 -0.68
C PHE A 31 -3.49 1.73 0.14
N PRO A 32 -2.21 1.61 0.55
CA PRO A 32 -1.55 2.67 1.29
C PRO A 32 -1.38 3.96 0.47
N TRP A 33 -1.22 3.85 -0.85
CA TRP A 33 -1.17 5.03 -1.71
C TRP A 33 -2.47 5.84 -1.64
N VAL A 34 -3.63 5.19 -1.80
CA VAL A 34 -4.95 5.83 -1.67
C VAL A 34 -5.17 6.36 -0.25
N TYR A 35 -4.77 5.60 0.76
CA TYR A 35 -4.87 6.01 2.17
C TYR A 35 -4.11 7.31 2.43
N LYS A 36 -2.90 7.45 1.91
CA LYS A 36 -2.08 8.66 2.01
C LYS A 36 -2.66 9.82 1.20
N GLU A 37 -3.06 9.60 -0.05
CA GLU A 37 -3.65 10.62 -0.91
C GLU A 37 -4.96 11.21 -0.33
N LEU A 38 -5.73 10.41 0.36
CA LEU A 38 -6.95 10.85 1.04
C LEU A 38 -6.69 11.49 2.41
N GLY A 39 -5.45 11.51 2.89
CA GLY A 39 -5.10 12.09 4.19
C GLY A 39 -5.76 11.38 5.39
N ILE A 40 -5.99 10.07 5.28
CA ILE A 40 -6.69 9.30 6.34
C ILE A 40 -5.81 9.16 7.58
N GLY A 41 -4.50 8.96 7.40
CA GLY A 41 -3.52 8.83 8.47
C GLY A 41 -2.12 8.65 7.93
N LYS A 42 -1.17 8.29 8.79
CA LYS A 42 0.24 8.13 8.44
C LYS A 42 0.55 6.74 7.90
N LEU A 43 1.51 6.69 6.97
CA LEU A 43 2.21 5.47 6.58
C LEU A 43 3.50 5.35 7.38
N ILE A 44 3.77 4.17 7.94
CA ILE A 44 4.93 3.90 8.78
C ILE A 44 5.60 2.63 8.28
N GLY A 45 6.91 2.64 8.13
CA GLY A 45 7.67 1.48 7.65
C GLY A 45 8.71 1.84 6.60
N THR A 46 8.84 1.03 5.56
CA THR A 46 9.83 1.20 4.51
C THR A 46 9.18 1.62 3.19
N PRO A 47 9.94 2.24 2.26
CA PRO A 47 9.41 2.59 0.94
C PRO A 47 8.90 1.38 0.16
N VAL A 48 7.76 1.53 -0.50
CA VAL A 48 7.11 0.51 -1.33
C VAL A 48 7.41 0.78 -2.80
N ALA A 49 7.81 -0.25 -3.53
CA ALA A 49 8.02 -0.14 -4.97
C ALA A 49 6.71 0.16 -5.71
N GLY A 50 6.80 0.93 -6.80
CA GLY A 50 5.64 1.35 -7.58
C GLY A 50 5.09 0.26 -8.49
N THR A 51 4.17 -0.55 -8.01
CA THR A 51 3.51 -1.62 -8.78
C THR A 51 2.01 -1.52 -8.64
N MET A 52 1.37 -0.75 -9.51
CA MET A 52 -0.07 -0.44 -9.42
C MET A 52 -0.90 -0.80 -10.65
N THR A 53 -0.28 -1.30 -11.71
CA THR A 53 -1.02 -1.64 -12.92
C THR A 53 -1.74 -2.97 -12.72
N ALA A 54 -3.07 -2.98 -12.88
CA ALA A 54 -3.84 -4.21 -12.86
C ALA A 54 -3.56 -5.06 -14.09
N VAL A 55 -3.40 -6.36 -13.88
CA VAL A 55 -3.08 -7.32 -14.94
C VAL A 55 -4.26 -8.23 -15.24
N TRP A 56 -4.41 -8.61 -16.51
CA TRP A 56 -5.29 -9.68 -16.97
C TRP A 56 -4.44 -10.90 -17.26
N TRP A 57 -4.93 -12.04 -16.83
CA TRP A 57 -4.21 -13.30 -16.96
C TRP A 57 -4.60 -13.98 -18.24
N GLU A 58 -3.61 -14.26 -19.08
CA GLU A 58 -3.77 -14.98 -20.34
C GLU A 58 -3.08 -16.33 -20.29
N THR A 59 -3.70 -17.32 -20.88
CA THR A 59 -3.16 -18.69 -20.95
C THR A 59 -2.89 -19.03 -22.39
N LEU A 60 -1.70 -19.57 -22.69
CA LEU A 60 -1.40 -20.09 -24.02
C LEU A 60 -2.39 -21.21 -24.42
N MET A 61 -2.62 -21.37 -25.73
CA MET A 61 -3.57 -22.34 -26.24
C MET A 61 -3.26 -23.77 -25.82
N ASP A 62 -2.00 -24.13 -25.68
CA ASP A 62 -1.51 -25.40 -25.17
C ASP A 62 -1.50 -25.52 -23.64
N ARG A 63 -1.87 -24.44 -22.93
CA ARG A 63 -1.88 -24.33 -21.46
C ARG A 63 -0.55 -24.49 -20.78
N SER A 64 0.57 -24.41 -21.51
CA SER A 64 1.92 -24.57 -20.95
C SER A 64 2.37 -23.36 -20.13
N LEU A 65 1.81 -22.19 -20.38
CA LEU A 65 2.18 -20.93 -19.73
C LEU A 65 0.97 -20.06 -19.46
N VAL A 66 0.99 -19.44 -18.29
CA VAL A 66 0.05 -18.36 -17.90
C VAL A 66 0.88 -17.11 -17.63
N PHE A 67 0.45 -15.97 -18.17
CA PHE A 67 1.14 -14.70 -17.97
C PHE A 67 0.15 -13.54 -17.76
N GLY A 68 0.61 -12.51 -17.07
CA GLY A 68 -0.19 -11.32 -16.80
C GLY A 68 0.14 -10.20 -17.78
N ILE A 69 -0.89 -9.60 -18.38
CA ILE A 69 -0.75 -8.44 -19.27
C ILE A 69 -1.25 -7.20 -18.54
N PRO A 70 -0.39 -6.18 -18.26
CA PRO A 70 -0.82 -4.93 -17.64
C PRO A 70 -1.74 -4.16 -18.58
N GLN A 71 -2.99 -3.90 -18.15
CA GLN A 71 -3.99 -3.25 -19.00
C GLN A 71 -4.60 -2.00 -18.37
N VAL A 72 -4.66 -1.93 -17.04
CA VAL A 72 -5.33 -0.84 -16.33
C VAL A 72 -4.39 -0.24 -15.30
N GLY A 73 -3.99 1.00 -15.52
CA GLY A 73 -3.20 1.76 -14.58
C GLY A 73 -4.02 2.77 -13.78
N CYS A 74 -3.53 3.14 -12.61
CA CYS A 74 -4.13 4.13 -11.74
C CYS A 74 -3.35 5.45 -11.76
N ARG A 75 -4.08 6.56 -11.69
CA ARG A 75 -3.50 7.90 -11.54
C ARG A 75 -4.07 8.57 -10.30
N ASP A 76 -3.24 9.40 -9.65
CA ASP A 76 -3.71 10.29 -8.60
C ASP A 76 -4.53 11.46 -9.16
N MET A 77 -5.05 12.30 -8.26
CA MET A 77 -5.85 13.47 -8.66
C MET A 77 -5.04 14.54 -9.40
N ARG A 78 -3.72 14.48 -9.36
CA ARG A 78 -2.80 15.36 -10.10
C ARG A 78 -2.42 14.78 -11.48
N GLY A 79 -2.85 13.54 -11.76
CA GLY A 79 -2.54 12.85 -13.01
C GLY A 79 -1.25 12.05 -12.99
N THR A 80 -0.57 11.95 -11.84
CA THR A 80 0.65 11.14 -11.68
C THR A 80 0.30 9.65 -11.78
N PHE A 81 1.07 8.92 -12.54
CA PHE A 81 0.87 7.50 -12.74
C PHE A 81 1.47 6.72 -11.57
N GLY A 82 0.69 5.83 -10.96
CA GLY A 82 1.14 5.08 -9.77
C GLY A 82 2.18 4.00 -10.08
N GLU A 83 2.17 3.46 -11.31
CA GLU A 83 3.19 2.50 -11.73
C GLU A 83 4.57 3.17 -11.80
N ASN A 84 5.60 2.49 -11.34
CA ASN A 84 6.98 2.98 -11.22
C ASN A 84 7.13 4.23 -10.32
N THR A 85 6.14 4.50 -9.47
CA THR A 85 6.20 5.61 -8.51
C THR A 85 6.35 5.05 -7.10
N THR A 86 7.54 5.18 -6.52
CA THR A 86 7.81 4.73 -5.16
C THR A 86 6.93 5.46 -4.15
N LEU A 87 6.27 4.71 -3.27
CA LEU A 87 5.50 5.23 -2.17
C LEU A 87 6.36 5.31 -0.92
N TYR A 88 6.65 6.52 -0.49
CA TYR A 88 7.44 6.76 0.73
C TYR A 88 6.54 6.83 1.96
N PRO A 89 6.95 6.21 3.09
CA PRO A 89 6.26 6.37 4.36
C PRO A 89 6.37 7.81 4.90
N ASP A 90 5.48 8.17 5.80
CA ASP A 90 5.55 9.42 6.55
C ASP A 90 6.54 9.31 7.72
N VAL A 91 6.73 8.10 8.22
CA VAL A 91 7.72 7.74 9.23
C VAL A 91 8.49 6.52 8.74
N GLU A 92 9.72 6.74 8.32
CA GLU A 92 10.59 5.67 7.84
C GLU A 92 11.22 4.93 9.01
N VAL A 93 11.04 3.60 9.03
CA VAL A 93 11.58 2.72 10.05
C VAL A 93 11.74 1.31 9.49
N TYR A 94 12.87 0.68 9.82
CA TYR A 94 13.23 -0.65 9.37
C TYR A 94 13.27 -1.62 10.55
N ASN A 95 12.85 -2.86 10.33
CA ASN A 95 13.20 -3.96 11.21
C ASN A 95 14.59 -4.45 10.83
N SER A 96 15.46 -4.60 11.81
CA SER A 96 16.81 -5.16 11.61
C SER A 96 16.74 -6.68 11.44
N PRO A 97 17.78 -7.33 10.89
CA PRO A 97 17.86 -8.79 10.91
C PRO A 97 17.74 -9.40 12.31
N GLU A 98 18.23 -8.71 13.34
CA GLU A 98 18.11 -9.14 14.73
C GLU A 98 16.65 -9.08 15.22
N ASP A 99 15.89 -8.06 14.80
CA ASP A 99 14.47 -7.95 15.12
C ASP A 99 13.69 -9.16 14.60
N TYR A 100 13.97 -9.59 13.37
CA TYR A 100 13.35 -10.79 12.79
C TYR A 100 13.70 -12.09 13.55
N ILE A 101 14.94 -12.21 14.01
CA ILE A 101 15.41 -13.41 14.75
C ILE A 101 14.79 -13.44 16.16
N THR A 102 14.68 -12.30 16.81
CA THR A 102 14.20 -12.19 18.19
C THR A 102 12.68 -12.04 18.29
N GLY A 103 11.99 -11.79 17.16
CA GLY A 103 10.55 -11.49 17.14
C GLY A 103 10.23 -10.10 17.69
N HIS A 104 11.20 -9.19 17.70
CA HIS A 104 11.02 -7.79 18.03
C HIS A 104 10.55 -7.02 16.79
N ASP A 105 9.41 -6.34 16.87
CA ASP A 105 8.87 -5.58 15.75
C ASP A 105 9.02 -4.06 16.00
N THR A 106 10.17 -3.53 15.56
CA THR A 106 10.49 -2.11 15.68
C THR A 106 9.50 -1.22 14.90
N GLN A 107 9.00 -1.69 13.76
CA GLN A 107 8.01 -0.95 12.96
C GLN A 107 6.68 -0.84 13.72
N LEU A 108 6.20 -1.94 14.29
CA LEU A 108 4.97 -1.95 15.09
C LEU A 108 5.09 -1.05 16.32
N ILE A 109 6.20 -1.13 17.05
CA ILE A 109 6.46 -0.29 18.23
C ILE A 109 6.44 1.19 17.83
N ARG A 110 7.12 1.53 16.74
CA ARG A 110 7.12 2.91 16.23
C ARG A 110 5.72 3.38 15.84
N ALA A 111 4.91 2.52 15.23
CA ALA A 111 3.52 2.85 14.88
C ALA A 111 2.69 3.16 16.13
N VAL A 112 2.82 2.35 17.19
CA VAL A 112 2.15 2.59 18.46
C VAL A 112 2.58 3.92 19.07
N GLU A 113 3.88 4.22 19.08
CA GLU A 113 4.40 5.50 19.56
C GLU A 113 3.81 6.69 18.79
N GLU A 114 3.75 6.61 17.45
CA GLU A 114 3.17 7.66 16.61
C GLU A 114 1.67 7.86 16.88
N MET A 115 0.93 6.77 17.11
CA MET A 115 -0.49 6.83 17.43
C MET A 115 -0.78 7.35 18.84
N MET A 116 0.18 7.23 19.76
CA MET A 116 0.05 7.74 21.15
C MET A 116 0.46 9.21 21.31
N LYS A 117 1.06 9.83 20.30
CA LYS A 117 1.35 11.27 20.31
C LYS A 117 0.04 12.06 20.26
N LYS A 118 -0.15 12.93 21.24
CA LYS A 118 -1.32 13.81 21.32
C LYS A 118 -1.13 15.05 20.45
#